data_10f340d9702f66c8ac277fef9509d53e
#
_entry.id   10f340d9702f66c8ac277fef9509d53e
#
_cell.length_a   1.000
_cell.length_b   1.000
_cell.length_c   1.000
_cell.angle_alpha   90.00
_cell.angle_beta   90.00
_cell.angle_gamma   90.00
#
_symmetry.space_group_name_H-M   'P 1'
#
loop_
_entity.id
_entity.type
_entity.pdbx_description
1 polymer ?
#
loop_
_entity_poly.entity_id
_entity_poly.type
_entity_poly.pdbx_seq_one_letter_code
_entity_poly.pdbx_strand_id
1 'polypeptide(L)'
;GIEAGGTKFVCVIANNPEDILEESRFSTTNPQETIEKTIHFFEQAIQKHKIKLNSLGIGCFGPIDLDTNSPTYGYITSTPKPGWRDINLLQPIKDALNIPIEFDTDVNSAAIGEGKWGVAQNLDDFLYFTIGTGIGGGAIINNKPLHGLIHPEMGHIRLNQDTSKDSYTGKCPYHHNCFEGLASGPAIKER
;
A
#
# COMPACT_ATOMS: atom_id res chain seq x y z
N GLY A 1 4.68 -4.97 11.04
CA GLY A 1 4.08 -4.32 9.88
C GLY A 1 4.53 -4.92 8.58
N ILE A 2 3.68 -4.84 7.56
CA ILE A 2 4.00 -5.24 6.19
C ILE A 2 3.66 -4.09 5.25
N GLU A 3 4.64 -3.60 4.48
CA GLU A 3 4.43 -2.85 3.25
C GLU A 3 4.47 -3.83 2.08
N ALA A 4 3.32 -4.24 1.61
CA ALA A 4 3.16 -5.12 0.46
C ALA A 4 3.12 -4.26 -0.81
N GLY A 5 4.28 -3.98 -1.40
CA GLY A 5 4.41 -3.19 -2.62
C GLY A 5 4.40 -4.06 -3.88
N GLY A 6 3.99 -3.49 -5.01
CA GLY A 6 4.00 -4.20 -6.29
C GLY A 6 5.39 -4.61 -6.79
N THR A 7 6.47 -4.02 -6.26
CA THR A 7 7.86 -4.31 -6.64
C THR A 7 8.64 -5.01 -5.55
N LYS A 8 8.40 -4.63 -4.30
CA LYS A 8 9.06 -5.18 -3.11
C LYS A 8 8.08 -5.29 -1.96
N PHE A 9 8.31 -6.26 -1.08
CA PHE A 9 7.72 -6.31 0.26
C PHE A 9 8.74 -5.84 1.27
N VAL A 10 8.27 -5.11 2.29
CA VAL A 10 9.03 -4.77 3.49
C VAL A 10 8.27 -5.31 4.70
N CYS A 11 8.92 -6.16 5.47
CA CYS A 11 8.36 -6.72 6.70
C CYS A 11 9.15 -6.18 7.87
N VAL A 12 8.47 -5.74 8.93
CA VAL A 12 9.12 -5.14 10.09
C VAL A 12 8.47 -5.62 11.38
N ILE A 13 9.29 -5.86 12.39
CA ILE A 13 8.89 -6.05 13.78
C ILE A 13 9.47 -4.89 14.57
N ALA A 14 8.60 -4.13 15.23
CA ALA A 14 8.98 -2.93 15.97
C ALA A 14 8.03 -2.68 17.13
N ASN A 15 8.48 -1.97 18.15
CA ASN A 15 7.61 -1.37 19.17
C ASN A 15 7.08 -0.01 18.71
N ASN A 16 7.90 0.72 17.97
CA ASN A 16 7.59 2.02 17.37
C ASN A 16 8.59 2.30 16.23
N PRO A 17 8.48 3.40 15.47
CA PRO A 17 9.39 3.71 14.34
C PRO A 17 10.87 3.85 14.71
N GLU A 18 11.17 4.20 15.96
CA GLU A 18 12.56 4.39 16.45
C GLU A 18 13.11 3.11 17.09
N ASP A 19 12.27 2.10 17.37
CA ASP A 19 12.63 0.85 18.03
C ASP A 19 12.23 -0.34 17.15
N ILE A 20 12.99 -0.50 16.06
CA ILE A 20 12.87 -1.61 15.10
C ILE A 20 13.72 -2.78 15.58
N LEU A 21 13.07 -3.91 15.86
CA LEU A 21 13.73 -5.12 16.30
C LEU A 21 14.32 -5.93 15.13
N GLU A 22 13.56 -6.05 14.05
CA GLU A 22 13.98 -6.77 12.84
C GLU A 22 13.23 -6.25 11.61
N GLU A 23 13.93 -6.21 10.47
CA GLU A 23 13.37 -5.81 9.19
C GLU A 23 13.88 -6.74 8.08
N SER A 24 13.03 -7.03 7.12
CA SER A 24 13.40 -7.73 5.89
C SER A 24 12.78 -7.07 4.68
N ARG A 25 13.57 -7.00 3.59
CA ARG A 25 13.12 -6.48 2.29
C ARG A 25 13.41 -7.49 1.20
N PHE A 26 12.41 -7.82 0.41
CA PHE A 26 12.57 -8.75 -0.72
C PHE A 26 11.68 -8.37 -1.90
N SER A 27 12.05 -8.83 -3.08
CA SER A 27 11.31 -8.57 -4.31
C SER A 27 9.95 -9.25 -4.28
N THR A 28 8.93 -8.56 -4.79
CA THR A 28 7.59 -9.13 -5.05
C THR A 28 7.66 -10.00 -6.29
N THR A 29 7.74 -11.30 -6.10
CA THR A 29 7.77 -12.32 -7.15
C THR A 29 6.35 -12.87 -7.40
N ASN A 30 6.17 -14.17 -7.53
CA ASN A 30 4.84 -14.77 -7.55
C ASN A 30 4.19 -14.75 -6.15
N PRO A 31 2.85 -14.81 -6.06
CA PRO A 31 2.14 -14.71 -4.78
C PRO A 31 2.56 -15.75 -3.75
N GLN A 32 2.65 -17.01 -4.17
CA GLN A 32 2.97 -18.10 -3.26
C GLN A 32 4.32 -17.88 -2.57
N GLU A 33 5.38 -17.69 -3.34
CA GLU A 33 6.73 -17.47 -2.82
C GLU A 33 6.81 -16.22 -1.94
N THR A 34 6.13 -15.13 -2.36
CA THR A 34 6.17 -13.86 -1.62
C THR A 34 5.45 -13.98 -0.28
N ILE A 35 4.27 -14.63 -0.25
CA ILE A 35 3.50 -14.86 0.98
C ILE A 35 4.26 -15.81 1.92
N GLU A 36 4.82 -16.90 1.39
CA GLU A 36 5.63 -17.83 2.18
C GLU A 36 6.85 -17.15 2.82
N LYS A 37 7.57 -16.30 2.07
CA LYS A 37 8.69 -15.51 2.61
C LYS A 37 8.25 -14.55 3.70
N THR A 38 7.08 -13.93 3.54
CA THR A 38 6.49 -13.03 4.52
C THR A 38 6.19 -13.78 5.82
N ILE A 39 5.49 -14.90 5.76
CA ILE A 39 5.15 -15.72 6.92
C ILE A 39 6.44 -16.21 7.62
N HIS A 40 7.36 -16.75 6.84
CA HIS A 40 8.64 -17.27 7.35
C HIS A 40 9.45 -16.21 8.11
N PHE A 41 9.50 -14.96 7.61
CA PHE A 41 10.14 -13.86 8.31
C PHE A 41 9.58 -13.67 9.73
N PHE A 42 8.26 -13.59 9.87
CA PHE A 42 7.64 -13.39 11.18
C PHE A 42 7.83 -14.59 12.10
N GLU A 43 7.69 -15.83 11.61
CA GLU A 43 7.91 -17.04 12.38
C GLU A 43 9.35 -17.13 12.90
N GLN A 44 10.33 -16.87 12.04
CA GLN A 44 11.74 -16.88 12.43
C GLN A 44 12.05 -15.81 13.47
N ALA A 45 11.56 -14.59 13.27
CA ALA A 45 11.82 -13.51 14.20
C ALA A 45 11.16 -13.75 15.57
N ILE A 46 9.93 -14.31 15.61
CA ILE A 46 9.27 -14.72 16.86
C ILE A 46 10.13 -15.72 17.62
N GLN A 47 10.64 -16.75 16.94
CA GLN A 47 11.48 -17.78 17.56
C GLN A 47 12.83 -17.24 18.02
N LYS A 48 13.50 -16.46 17.16
CA LYS A 48 14.83 -15.88 17.40
C LYS A 48 14.82 -14.94 18.61
N HIS A 49 13.84 -14.06 18.69
CA HIS A 49 13.75 -13.04 19.73
C HIS A 49 12.90 -13.49 20.94
N LYS A 50 12.26 -14.66 20.87
CA LYS A 50 11.36 -15.20 21.90
C LYS A 50 10.26 -14.21 22.29
N ILE A 51 9.68 -13.55 21.30
CA ILE A 51 8.64 -12.54 21.46
C ILE A 51 7.26 -13.08 21.09
N LYS A 52 6.22 -12.36 21.49
CA LYS A 52 4.86 -12.53 21.02
C LYS A 52 4.45 -11.25 20.29
N LEU A 53 3.95 -11.39 19.06
CA LEU A 53 3.36 -10.26 18.35
C LEU A 53 1.98 -9.95 18.89
N ASN A 54 1.67 -8.68 19.08
CA ASN A 54 0.36 -8.23 19.58
C ASN A 54 -0.64 -8.02 18.44
N SER A 55 -0.18 -7.47 17.33
CA SER A 55 -0.98 -7.18 16.14
C SER A 55 -0.09 -6.99 14.92
N LEU A 56 -0.69 -6.96 13.74
CA LEU A 56 -0.03 -6.72 12.47
C LEU A 56 -0.84 -5.72 11.65
N GLY A 57 -0.18 -4.73 11.06
CA GLY A 57 -0.73 -3.88 10.02
C GLY A 57 -0.17 -4.27 8.66
N ILE A 58 -1.02 -4.34 7.64
CA ILE A 58 -0.64 -4.61 6.26
C ILE A 58 -1.11 -3.45 5.39
N GLY A 59 -0.16 -2.70 4.81
CA GLY A 59 -0.41 -1.74 3.74
C GLY A 59 -0.10 -2.38 2.39
N CYS A 60 -1.10 -2.53 1.53
CA CYS A 60 -0.99 -3.30 0.31
C CYS A 60 -1.19 -2.45 -0.94
N PHE A 61 -0.40 -2.73 -1.99
CA PHE A 61 -0.67 -2.20 -3.32
C PHE A 61 -2.03 -2.66 -3.82
N GLY A 62 -2.68 -1.82 -4.61
CA GLY A 62 -4.05 -2.08 -5.05
C GLY A 62 -4.20 -2.48 -6.52
N PRO A 63 -5.46 -2.55 -6.96
CA PRO A 63 -6.69 -2.45 -6.15
C PRO A 63 -6.89 -3.64 -5.22
N ILE A 64 -7.45 -3.37 -4.02
CA ILE A 64 -7.73 -4.37 -2.99
C ILE A 64 -9.20 -4.31 -2.52
N ASP A 65 -9.70 -5.41 -1.98
CA ASP A 65 -11.02 -5.45 -1.39
C ASP A 65 -10.93 -5.20 0.12
N LEU A 66 -11.50 -4.07 0.56
CA LEU A 66 -11.55 -3.62 1.96
C LEU A 66 -12.93 -3.78 2.60
N ASP A 67 -13.94 -4.28 1.89
CA ASP A 67 -15.25 -4.54 2.48
C ASP A 67 -15.20 -5.81 3.34
N THR A 68 -15.25 -5.62 4.65
CA THR A 68 -15.23 -6.72 5.63
C THR A 68 -16.40 -7.70 5.51
N ASN A 69 -17.47 -7.32 4.80
CA ASN A 69 -18.61 -8.21 4.51
C ASN A 69 -18.45 -8.94 3.18
N SER A 70 -17.44 -8.59 2.39
CA SER A 70 -17.18 -9.24 1.10
C SER A 70 -16.53 -10.62 1.30
N PRO A 71 -16.89 -11.63 0.49
CA PRO A 71 -16.22 -12.93 0.49
C PRO A 71 -14.76 -12.83 0.01
N THR A 72 -14.38 -11.72 -0.60
CA THR A 72 -13.02 -11.43 -1.10
C THR A 72 -12.31 -10.38 -0.28
N TYR A 73 -12.76 -10.09 0.94
CA TYR A 73 -12.02 -9.22 1.86
C TYR A 73 -10.56 -9.66 2.02
N GLY A 74 -9.62 -8.75 1.84
CA GLY A 74 -8.19 -9.03 1.92
C GLY A 74 -7.56 -9.55 0.62
N TYR A 75 -8.30 -9.54 -0.49
CA TYR A 75 -7.78 -9.88 -1.81
C TYR A 75 -7.18 -8.66 -2.50
N ILE A 76 -6.11 -8.92 -3.25
CA ILE A 76 -5.68 -8.05 -4.34
C ILE A 76 -6.54 -8.40 -5.53
N THR A 77 -7.27 -7.41 -6.09
CA THR A 77 -8.31 -7.64 -7.10
C THR A 77 -7.78 -7.45 -8.54
N SER A 78 -8.25 -6.46 -9.26
CA SER A 78 -7.96 -6.22 -10.68
C SER A 78 -6.60 -5.55 -10.96
N THR A 79 -5.56 -5.91 -10.20
CA THR A 79 -4.23 -5.32 -10.36
C THR A 79 -3.61 -5.62 -11.74
N PRO A 80 -2.83 -4.67 -12.32
CA PRO A 80 -2.06 -4.92 -13.54
C PRO A 80 -0.80 -5.78 -13.29
N LYS A 81 -0.44 -6.05 -12.02
CA LYS A 81 0.73 -6.86 -11.71
C LYS A 81 0.51 -8.32 -12.10
N PRO A 82 1.36 -8.90 -12.98
CA PRO A 82 1.19 -10.27 -13.45
C PRO A 82 1.18 -11.29 -12.32
N GLY A 83 0.18 -12.18 -12.34
CA GLY A 83 0.04 -13.28 -11.37
C GLY A 83 -0.57 -12.87 -10.01
N TRP A 84 -0.87 -11.59 -9.78
CA TRP A 84 -1.40 -11.09 -8.51
C TRP A 84 -2.89 -10.78 -8.52
N ARG A 85 -3.55 -10.91 -9.68
CA ARG A 85 -4.99 -10.70 -9.78
C ARG A 85 -5.75 -11.76 -8.99
N ASP A 86 -6.75 -11.33 -8.23
CA ASP A 86 -7.66 -12.16 -7.44
C ASP A 86 -6.93 -13.06 -6.42
N ILE A 87 -5.84 -12.56 -5.84
CA ILE A 87 -5.03 -13.25 -4.83
C ILE A 87 -5.44 -12.85 -3.43
N ASN A 88 -5.77 -13.83 -2.61
CA ASN A 88 -5.97 -13.64 -1.18
C ASN A 88 -4.62 -13.45 -0.49
N LEU A 89 -4.29 -12.21 -0.11
CA LEU A 89 -3.08 -11.90 0.62
C LEU A 89 -3.28 -12.05 2.13
N LEU A 90 -4.44 -11.65 2.63
CA LEU A 90 -4.69 -11.53 4.07
C LEU A 90 -4.81 -12.88 4.76
N GLN A 91 -5.64 -13.80 4.21
CA GLN A 91 -6.01 -15.01 4.93
C GLN A 91 -4.84 -15.95 5.23
N PRO A 92 -3.91 -16.24 4.29
CA PRO A 92 -2.75 -17.08 4.61
C PRO A 92 -1.88 -16.53 5.74
N ILE A 93 -1.70 -15.21 5.79
CA ILE A 93 -0.91 -14.55 6.85
C ILE A 93 -1.65 -14.62 8.18
N LYS A 94 -2.99 -14.41 8.15
CA LYS A 94 -3.84 -14.50 9.34
C LYS A 94 -3.84 -15.90 9.95
N ASP A 95 -3.94 -16.92 9.11
CA ASP A 95 -3.94 -18.32 9.54
C ASP A 95 -2.59 -18.73 10.16
N ALA A 96 -1.50 -18.27 9.56
CA ALA A 96 -0.15 -18.59 10.04
C ALA A 96 0.20 -17.90 11.37
N LEU A 97 -0.14 -16.63 11.51
CA LEU A 97 0.28 -15.84 12.67
C LEU A 97 -0.74 -15.83 13.81
N ASN A 98 -2.01 -16.06 13.52
CA ASN A 98 -3.11 -16.12 14.49
C ASN A 98 -3.14 -14.93 15.48
N ILE A 99 -2.98 -13.72 14.96
CA ILE A 99 -3.03 -12.46 15.69
C ILE A 99 -4.01 -11.49 15.03
N PRO A 100 -4.46 -10.42 15.70
CA PRO A 100 -5.22 -9.34 15.06
C PRO A 100 -4.45 -8.72 13.91
N ILE A 101 -5.10 -8.60 12.74
CA ILE A 101 -4.51 -7.97 11.53
C ILE A 101 -5.45 -6.90 11.03
N GLU A 102 -4.90 -5.70 10.80
CA GLU A 102 -5.55 -4.62 10.06
C GLU A 102 -4.96 -4.58 8.65
N PHE A 103 -5.82 -4.36 7.65
CA PHE A 103 -5.48 -4.40 6.24
C PHE A 103 -6.02 -3.17 5.52
N ASP A 104 -5.15 -2.43 4.84
CA ASP A 104 -5.52 -1.24 4.07
C ASP A 104 -4.56 -1.08 2.86
N THR A 105 -4.77 -0.03 2.07
CA THR A 105 -3.84 0.32 1.01
C THR A 105 -2.49 0.79 1.57
N ASP A 106 -1.43 0.65 0.79
CA ASP A 106 -0.10 1.15 1.11
C ASP A 106 -0.10 2.67 1.37
N VAL A 107 -0.86 3.43 0.57
CA VAL A 107 -0.98 4.89 0.73
C VAL A 107 -1.79 5.31 1.96
N ASN A 108 -2.86 4.59 2.32
CA ASN A 108 -3.58 4.84 3.57
C ASN A 108 -2.72 4.50 4.79
N SER A 109 -1.99 3.39 4.72
CA SER A 109 -1.07 2.99 5.79
C SER A 109 0.04 4.02 5.98
N ALA A 110 0.59 4.57 4.88
CA ALA A 110 1.56 5.66 4.95
C ALA A 110 0.93 6.95 5.53
N ALA A 111 -0.29 7.31 5.10
CA ALA A 111 -1.01 8.46 5.67
C ALA A 111 -1.23 8.29 7.18
N ILE A 112 -1.66 7.12 7.65
CA ILE A 112 -1.81 6.81 9.08
C ILE A 112 -0.46 6.98 9.80
N GLY A 113 0.63 6.51 9.21
CA GLY A 113 1.98 6.66 9.75
C GLY A 113 2.38 8.13 9.90
N GLU A 114 2.14 8.95 8.87
CA GLU A 114 2.41 10.39 8.91
C GLU A 114 1.57 11.12 9.95
N GLY A 115 0.30 10.75 10.10
CA GLY A 115 -0.57 11.31 11.14
C GLY A 115 -0.14 10.94 12.56
N LYS A 116 0.43 9.75 12.75
CA LYS A 116 0.82 9.27 14.07
C LYS A 116 2.23 9.69 14.48
N TRP A 117 3.18 9.68 13.57
CA TRP A 117 4.61 9.87 13.87
C TRP A 117 5.32 10.88 12.97
N GLY A 118 4.70 11.29 11.87
CA GLY A 118 5.31 12.14 10.86
C GLY A 118 4.85 13.60 10.92
N VAL A 119 4.85 14.23 9.75
CA VAL A 119 4.57 15.66 9.59
C VAL A 119 3.09 16.04 9.75
N ALA A 120 2.19 15.06 9.70
CA ALA A 120 0.74 15.29 9.83
C ALA A 120 0.22 15.10 11.26
N GLN A 121 1.10 15.01 12.28
CA GLN A 121 0.68 14.98 13.67
C GLN A 121 -0.17 16.21 14.01
N ASN A 122 -1.25 16.00 14.76
CA ASN A 122 -2.23 17.02 15.17
C ASN A 122 -3.09 17.58 14.01
N LEU A 123 -3.11 16.94 12.84
CA LEU A 123 -4.04 17.24 11.77
C LEU A 123 -5.14 16.18 11.73
N ASP A 124 -6.40 16.63 11.81
CA ASP A 124 -7.56 15.73 11.72
C ASP A 124 -7.89 15.35 10.28
N ASP A 125 -7.55 16.26 9.34
CA ASP A 125 -7.83 16.12 7.91
C ASP A 125 -6.57 16.43 7.11
N PHE A 126 -6.12 15.50 6.27
CA PHE A 126 -4.99 15.70 5.37
C PHE A 126 -4.97 14.68 4.24
N LEU A 127 -4.18 14.98 3.21
CA LEU A 127 -3.91 14.09 2.08
C LEU A 127 -2.44 13.69 2.09
N TYR A 128 -2.19 12.42 1.80
CA TYR A 128 -0.87 11.87 1.52
C TYR A 128 -0.79 11.47 0.05
N PHE A 129 0.25 11.89 -0.64
CA PHE A 129 0.53 11.44 -1.99
C PHE A 129 1.90 10.79 -2.07
N THR A 130 1.97 9.63 -2.72
CA THR A 130 3.22 9.02 -3.15
C THR A 130 3.39 9.24 -4.65
N ILE A 131 4.56 9.77 -5.06
CA ILE A 131 4.90 10.02 -6.46
C ILE A 131 6.15 9.20 -6.79
N GLY A 132 5.96 8.10 -7.51
CA GLY A 132 7.01 7.16 -7.89
C GLY A 132 6.79 6.63 -9.30
N THR A 133 6.78 5.31 -9.48
CA THR A 133 6.42 4.66 -10.75
C THR A 133 5.01 5.03 -11.18
N GLY A 134 4.09 5.10 -10.22
CA GLY A 134 2.75 5.66 -10.36
C GLY A 134 2.54 6.80 -9.37
N ILE A 135 1.29 7.24 -9.21
CA ILE A 135 0.85 8.16 -8.18
C ILE A 135 -0.29 7.51 -7.39
N GLY A 136 -0.08 7.34 -6.09
CA GLY A 136 -1.11 6.91 -5.16
C GLY A 136 -1.47 8.03 -4.19
N GLY A 137 -2.69 8.00 -3.64
CA GLY A 137 -3.12 8.96 -2.63
C GLY A 137 -3.98 8.33 -1.56
N GLY A 138 -3.68 8.65 -0.30
CA GLY A 138 -4.47 8.34 0.88
C GLY A 138 -5.02 9.62 1.50
N ALA A 139 -6.24 9.58 2.02
CA ALA A 139 -6.85 10.69 2.72
C ALA A 139 -7.20 10.28 4.14
N ILE A 140 -6.90 11.15 5.08
CA ILE A 140 -7.42 11.07 6.45
C ILE A 140 -8.45 12.18 6.61
N ILE A 141 -9.65 11.83 7.04
CA ILE A 141 -10.75 12.75 7.30
C ILE A 141 -11.35 12.43 8.67
N ASN A 142 -11.43 13.42 9.53
CA ASN A 142 -11.84 13.24 10.94
C ASN A 142 -11.02 12.12 11.62
N ASN A 143 -9.72 12.12 11.46
CA ASN A 143 -8.78 11.13 12.00
C ASN A 143 -9.01 9.68 11.52
N LYS A 144 -9.67 9.48 10.37
CA LYS A 144 -9.94 8.15 9.80
C LYS A 144 -9.55 8.09 8.34
N PRO A 145 -8.99 6.96 7.89
CA PRO A 145 -8.77 6.73 6.47
C PRO A 145 -10.08 6.84 5.69
N LEU A 146 -10.04 7.54 4.57
CA LEU A 146 -11.17 7.66 3.67
C LEU A 146 -11.27 6.39 2.82
N HIS A 147 -12.39 5.69 2.99
CA HIS A 147 -12.81 4.62 2.11
C HIS A 147 -14.13 5.03 1.42
N GLY A 148 -14.47 4.39 0.32
CA GLY A 148 -15.73 4.57 -0.40
C GLY A 148 -16.29 3.21 -0.80
N LEU A 149 -16.86 3.12 -1.99
CA LEU A 149 -17.21 1.84 -2.60
C LEU A 149 -15.96 0.95 -2.79
N ILE A 150 -14.87 1.61 -3.15
CA ILE A 150 -13.49 1.11 -3.16
C ILE A 150 -12.58 2.17 -2.50
N HIS A 151 -11.29 1.90 -2.35
CA HIS A 151 -10.34 2.93 -1.93
C HIS A 151 -10.19 4.02 -3.02
N PRO A 152 -9.90 5.29 -2.65
CA PRO A 152 -9.71 6.36 -3.62
C PRO A 152 -8.50 6.12 -4.51
N GLU A 153 -8.68 6.24 -5.81
CA GLU A 153 -7.61 6.18 -6.83
C GLU A 153 -7.19 7.61 -7.23
N MET A 154 -6.67 8.38 -6.27
CA MET A 154 -6.40 9.82 -6.42
C MET A 154 -5.34 10.13 -7.48
N GLY A 155 -4.44 9.20 -7.79
CA GLY A 155 -3.49 9.34 -8.90
C GLY A 155 -4.17 9.47 -10.26
N HIS A 156 -5.40 9.01 -10.39
CA HIS A 156 -6.15 9.05 -11.64
C HIS A 156 -7.12 10.22 -11.78
N ILE A 157 -7.07 11.21 -10.89
CA ILE A 157 -7.87 12.43 -11.05
C ILE A 157 -7.51 13.14 -12.35
N ARG A 158 -8.54 13.64 -13.04
CA ARG A 158 -8.35 14.38 -14.28
C ARG A 158 -7.83 15.79 -13.99
N LEU A 159 -6.75 16.17 -14.65
CA LEU A 159 -6.20 17.52 -14.59
C LEU A 159 -6.66 18.33 -15.81
N ASN A 160 -6.81 19.64 -15.62
CA ASN A 160 -7.08 20.56 -16.72
C ASN A 160 -5.75 20.97 -17.36
N GLN A 161 -5.29 20.16 -18.33
CA GLN A 161 -4.06 20.43 -19.07
C GLN A 161 -4.29 21.47 -20.16
N ASP A 162 -3.49 22.53 -20.18
CA ASP A 162 -3.46 23.48 -21.29
C ASP A 162 -2.55 22.93 -22.41
N THR A 163 -3.17 22.23 -23.35
CA THR A 163 -2.45 21.58 -24.47
C THR A 163 -1.75 22.54 -25.42
N SER A 164 -2.06 23.85 -25.35
CA SER A 164 -1.34 24.86 -26.12
C SER A 164 0.05 25.17 -25.54
N LYS A 165 0.22 24.94 -24.24
CA LYS A 165 1.49 25.14 -23.51
C LYS A 165 2.22 23.84 -23.22
N ASP A 166 1.47 22.76 -23.07
CA ASP A 166 1.99 21.45 -22.75
C ASP A 166 1.32 20.39 -23.63
N SER A 167 2.03 19.98 -24.66
CA SER A 167 1.56 18.99 -25.65
C SER A 167 1.79 17.54 -25.23
N TYR A 168 2.28 17.29 -24.02
CA TYR A 168 2.55 15.95 -23.53
C TYR A 168 1.25 15.16 -23.37
N THR A 169 1.19 13.96 -23.98
CA THR A 169 -0.04 13.15 -24.01
C THR A 169 -0.32 12.35 -22.76
N GLY A 170 0.70 12.22 -21.89
CA GLY A 170 0.62 11.46 -20.65
C GLY A 170 0.95 9.97 -20.80
N LYS A 171 1.33 9.36 -19.67
CA LYS A 171 1.87 7.99 -19.58
C LYS A 171 0.90 6.97 -18.98
N CYS A 172 -0.23 7.41 -18.43
CA CYS A 172 -1.19 6.48 -17.83
C CYS A 172 -1.84 5.61 -18.91
N PRO A 173 -1.81 4.26 -18.80
CA PRO A 173 -2.36 3.37 -19.82
C PRO A 173 -3.89 3.42 -19.92
N TYR A 174 -4.56 3.97 -18.89
CA TYR A 174 -6.03 4.04 -18.82
C TYR A 174 -6.60 5.40 -19.20
N HIS A 175 -5.97 6.48 -18.72
CA HIS A 175 -6.51 7.85 -18.81
C HIS A 175 -5.58 8.82 -19.52
N HIS A 176 -4.40 8.36 -19.95
CA HIS A 176 -3.35 9.16 -20.58
C HIS A 176 -2.93 10.37 -19.72
N ASN A 177 -3.68 11.48 -19.74
CA ASN A 177 -3.36 12.76 -19.12
C ASN A 177 -4.02 12.99 -17.75
N CYS A 178 -4.28 11.94 -16.96
CA CYS A 178 -4.62 12.10 -15.54
C CYS A 178 -3.38 12.53 -14.73
N PHE A 179 -3.52 12.79 -13.44
CA PHE A 179 -2.43 13.24 -12.58
C PHE A 179 -1.21 12.29 -12.65
N GLU A 180 -1.40 10.99 -12.52
CA GLU A 180 -0.34 10.01 -12.70
C GLU A 180 0.29 10.07 -14.09
N GLY A 181 -0.56 10.16 -15.13
CA GLY A 181 -0.10 10.22 -16.51
C GLY A 181 0.79 11.42 -16.81
N LEU A 182 0.57 12.54 -16.15
CA LEU A 182 1.32 13.78 -16.37
C LEU A 182 2.48 14.00 -15.42
N ALA A 183 2.44 13.42 -14.20
CA ALA A 183 3.36 13.79 -13.13
C ALA A 183 4.02 12.60 -12.40
N SER A 184 3.80 11.36 -12.82
CA SER A 184 4.56 10.21 -12.29
C SER A 184 6.04 10.29 -12.67
N GLY A 185 6.89 9.54 -11.95
CA GLY A 185 8.33 9.48 -12.22
C GLY A 185 8.66 9.19 -13.70
N PRO A 186 8.07 8.16 -14.35
CA PRO A 186 8.22 7.93 -15.78
C PRO A 186 7.75 9.10 -16.67
N ALA A 187 6.66 9.77 -16.30
CA ALA A 187 6.18 10.94 -17.03
C ALA A 187 7.15 12.11 -16.95
N ILE A 188 7.65 12.42 -15.74
CA ILE A 188 8.65 13.48 -15.54
C ILE A 188 9.96 13.18 -16.29
N LYS A 189 10.37 11.92 -16.33
CA LYS A 189 11.60 11.52 -17.05
C LYS A 189 11.47 11.68 -18.57
N GLU A 190 10.27 11.50 -19.11
CA GLU A 190 10.01 11.55 -20.56
C GLU A 190 9.81 12.99 -21.06
N ARG A 191 9.35 13.91 -20.22
CA ARG A 191 9.16 15.34 -20.50
C ARG A 191 10.47 16.11 -20.48
#